data_edd7bcd584208c785d19230a1618eaa7
#
_entry.id   edd7bcd584208c785d19230a1618eaa7
#
_cell.length_a   1.000
_cell.length_b   1.000
_cell.length_c   1.000
_cell.angle_alpha   90.00
_cell.angle_beta   90.00
_cell.angle_gamma   90.00
#
_symmetry.space_group_name_H-M   'P 1'
#
loop_
_entity.id
_entity.type
_entity.pdbx_description
1 polymer ?
#
loop_
_entity_poly.entity_id
_entity_poly.type
_entity_poly.pdbx_seq_one_letter_code
_entity_poly.pdbx_strand_id
1 'polypeptide(L)'
;MRQQEVHLSTSLRHKAPRHAVLVSVQCPNRSDAAAERSLNELEQLLRGLGIRVHARLVQKRQHPTATYVGEGKLRELAGLTGGSGKVSRVPIPSGSAPRAGAIGLVVVDDELSPGQQRSLEQATAAEVLDRTAVILRVFEGRARTREAMLEVELARLTYELPRIREDVSLGDREGGGGRASRGNTNVALAKQRTRNRIAELRRELAGLQDGAAVRRQRRASAQRVALVGYTNAGKSSLMRALTGSDVLVEDKLFATLDTTVRTLVPPTSPPILIAD
;
A
#
# COMPACT_ATOMS: atom_id res chain seq x y z
N MET A 1 17.57 -6.76 -32.04
CA MET A 1 17.55 -5.63 -31.09
C MET A 1 16.90 -6.12 -29.80
N ARG A 2 17.69 -6.37 -28.76
CA ARG A 2 17.23 -6.89 -27.47
C ARG A 2 16.65 -5.73 -26.68
N GLN A 3 15.38 -5.82 -26.33
CA GLN A 3 14.71 -4.90 -25.40
C GLN A 3 15.39 -5.05 -24.03
N GLN A 4 16.07 -4.02 -23.59
CA GLN A 4 16.47 -3.85 -22.20
C GLN A 4 15.23 -3.46 -21.40
N GLU A 5 14.58 -4.43 -20.78
CA GLU A 5 13.63 -4.22 -19.71
C GLU A 5 14.35 -3.51 -18.55
N VAL A 6 14.05 -2.24 -18.38
CA VAL A 6 14.53 -1.44 -17.26
C VAL A 6 13.81 -1.93 -16.01
N HIS A 7 14.44 -2.82 -15.26
CA HIS A 7 14.01 -3.24 -13.94
C HIS A 7 14.06 -2.06 -12.96
N LEU A 8 12.96 -1.29 -12.87
CA LEU A 8 12.69 -0.30 -11.81
C LEU A 8 12.00 -0.95 -10.60
N SER A 9 12.11 -2.26 -10.41
CA SER A 9 11.45 -2.95 -9.31
C SER A 9 12.36 -3.90 -8.54
N THR A 10 13.56 -3.46 -8.18
CA THR A 10 14.47 -4.32 -7.40
C THR A 10 14.30 -4.16 -5.89
N SER A 11 13.43 -3.27 -5.40
CA SER A 11 13.29 -3.04 -3.96
C SER A 11 12.19 -3.85 -3.26
N LEU A 12 11.32 -4.56 -3.97
CA LEU A 12 10.18 -5.26 -3.37
C LEU A 12 10.27 -6.80 -3.39
N ARG A 13 11.37 -7.39 -3.87
CA ARG A 13 11.63 -8.84 -3.78
C ARG A 13 12.39 -9.25 -2.53
N HIS A 14 12.45 -8.43 -1.49
CA HIS A 14 12.81 -8.93 -0.17
C HIS A 14 11.66 -9.82 0.30
N LYS A 15 11.99 -11.07 0.59
CA LYS A 15 11.08 -12.02 1.24
C LYS A 15 10.41 -11.28 2.39
N ALA A 16 9.09 -10.99 2.27
CA ALA A 16 8.37 -10.14 3.21
C ALA A 16 8.68 -10.57 4.63
N PRO A 17 9.05 -9.65 5.54
CA PRO A 17 9.35 -10.01 6.91
C PRO A 17 8.15 -10.75 7.49
N ARG A 18 8.41 -11.88 8.15
CA ARG A 18 7.34 -12.74 8.68
C ARG A 18 6.65 -12.15 9.91
N HIS A 19 7.25 -11.13 10.54
CA HIS A 19 6.78 -10.50 11.78
C HIS A 19 6.80 -8.98 11.67
N ALA A 20 5.75 -8.34 12.22
CA ALA A 20 5.62 -6.89 12.26
C ALA A 20 5.23 -6.40 13.66
N VAL A 21 5.57 -5.16 13.97
CA VAL A 21 5.00 -4.41 15.10
C VAL A 21 3.96 -3.44 14.54
N LEU A 22 2.72 -3.52 15.06
CA LEU A 22 1.69 -2.53 14.78
C LEU A 22 1.82 -1.34 15.71
N VAL A 23 1.72 -0.13 15.14
CA VAL A 23 1.81 1.13 15.88
C VAL A 23 0.61 2.00 15.56
N SER A 24 -0.05 2.54 16.59
CA SER A 24 -1.17 3.48 16.42
C SER A 24 -1.07 4.62 17.41
N VAL A 25 -1.34 5.84 16.95
CA VAL A 25 -1.56 7.00 17.79
C VAL A 25 -3.06 7.28 17.84
N GLN A 26 -3.62 7.13 19.03
CA GLN A 26 -5.03 7.38 19.27
C GLN A 26 -5.25 8.83 19.69
N CYS A 27 -5.87 9.60 18.80
CA CYS A 27 -6.27 10.97 19.04
C CYS A 27 -7.67 11.04 19.69
N PRO A 28 -8.00 12.12 20.43
CA PRO A 28 -9.28 12.24 21.16
C PRO A 28 -10.52 12.17 20.30
N ASN A 29 -10.43 12.49 19.03
CA ASN A 29 -11.53 12.44 18.05
C ASN A 29 -11.90 10.99 17.63
N ARG A 30 -11.17 9.98 18.09
CA ARG A 30 -11.37 8.57 17.74
C ARG A 30 -11.66 7.76 19.01
N SER A 31 -12.82 7.12 19.08
CA SER A 31 -13.16 6.27 20.22
C SER A 31 -12.24 5.05 20.33
N ASP A 32 -12.03 4.54 21.55
CA ASP A 32 -11.22 3.34 21.81
C ASP A 32 -11.70 2.14 20.97
N ALA A 33 -13.03 1.96 20.88
CA ALA A 33 -13.61 0.90 20.06
C ALA A 33 -13.36 1.06 18.55
N ALA A 34 -13.31 2.30 18.04
CA ALA A 34 -12.99 2.56 16.64
C ALA A 34 -11.51 2.34 16.35
N ALA A 35 -10.64 2.71 17.28
CA ALA A 35 -9.19 2.45 17.17
C ALA A 35 -8.90 0.95 17.19
N GLU A 36 -9.52 0.19 18.07
CA GLU A 36 -9.36 -1.27 18.15
C GLU A 36 -9.86 -1.97 16.88
N ARG A 37 -11.03 -1.58 16.34
CA ARG A 37 -11.51 -2.11 15.06
C ARG A 37 -10.54 -1.86 13.90
N SER A 38 -9.94 -0.67 13.83
CA SER A 38 -8.96 -0.32 12.82
C SER A 38 -7.71 -1.16 12.90
N LEU A 39 -7.17 -1.36 14.11
CA LEU A 39 -6.00 -2.23 14.33
C LEU A 39 -6.31 -3.68 13.97
N ASN A 40 -7.50 -4.17 14.33
CA ASN A 40 -7.92 -5.52 13.97
C ASN A 40 -8.05 -5.71 12.46
N GLU A 41 -8.60 -4.72 11.76
CA GLU A 41 -8.66 -4.72 10.29
C GLU A 41 -7.26 -4.72 9.67
N LEU A 42 -6.36 -3.84 10.15
CA LEU A 42 -4.99 -3.78 9.65
C LEU A 42 -4.23 -5.10 9.90
N GLU A 43 -4.43 -5.74 11.05
CA GLU A 43 -3.87 -7.07 11.31
C GLU A 43 -4.41 -8.14 10.35
N GLN A 44 -5.69 -8.10 10.01
CA GLN A 44 -6.26 -9.01 9.01
C GLN A 44 -5.65 -8.79 7.62
N LEU A 45 -5.41 -7.54 7.22
CA LEU A 45 -4.71 -7.22 5.97
C LEU A 45 -3.30 -7.78 5.96
N LEU A 46 -2.54 -7.61 7.04
CA LEU A 46 -1.19 -8.15 7.17
C LEU A 46 -1.19 -9.69 7.14
N ARG A 47 -2.14 -10.32 7.80
CA ARG A 47 -2.32 -11.78 7.74
C ARG A 47 -2.58 -12.26 6.32
N GLY A 48 -3.38 -11.51 5.54
CA GLY A 48 -3.60 -11.76 4.11
C GLY A 48 -2.33 -11.67 3.26
N LEU A 49 -1.33 -10.90 3.69
CA LEU A 49 0.00 -10.80 3.08
C LEU A 49 1.01 -11.84 3.63
N GLY A 50 0.59 -12.73 4.54
CA GLY A 50 1.47 -13.69 5.20
C GLY A 50 2.35 -13.10 6.30
N ILE A 51 2.03 -11.90 6.78
CA ILE A 51 2.76 -11.18 7.84
C ILE A 51 2.05 -11.39 9.17
N ARG A 52 2.78 -11.82 10.20
CA ARG A 52 2.25 -12.00 11.57
C ARG A 52 2.57 -10.78 12.42
N VAL A 53 1.58 -10.29 13.16
CA VAL A 53 1.79 -9.26 14.16
C VAL A 53 2.39 -9.87 15.43
N HIS A 54 3.53 -9.32 15.84
CA HIS A 54 4.24 -9.73 17.06
C HIS A 54 3.80 -8.92 18.27
N ALA A 55 3.62 -7.60 18.08
CA ALA A 55 3.22 -6.70 19.15
C ALA A 55 2.37 -5.55 18.59
N ARG A 56 1.52 -4.98 19.46
CA ARG A 56 0.74 -3.77 19.20
C ARG A 56 1.20 -2.69 20.17
N LEU A 57 1.61 -1.54 19.65
CA LEU A 57 1.99 -0.36 20.41
C LEU A 57 0.99 0.75 20.16
N VAL A 58 0.20 1.08 21.16
CA VAL A 58 -0.79 2.15 21.10
C VAL A 58 -0.35 3.29 22.01
N GLN A 59 -0.46 4.53 21.54
CA GLN A 59 -0.18 5.72 22.31
C GLN A 59 -1.35 6.70 22.19
N LYS A 60 -1.91 7.16 23.34
CA LYS A 60 -2.90 8.23 23.36
C LYS A 60 -2.18 9.59 23.32
N ARG A 61 -2.54 10.44 22.36
CA ARG A 61 -1.99 11.79 22.18
C ARG A 61 -3.01 12.72 21.52
N GLN A 62 -2.81 14.04 21.71
CA GLN A 62 -3.62 15.05 21.00
C GLN A 62 -3.34 15.02 19.49
N HIS A 63 -2.06 14.91 19.09
CA HIS A 63 -1.60 14.85 17.71
C HIS A 63 -0.38 13.95 17.57
N PRO A 64 -0.17 13.30 16.42
CA PRO A 64 1.08 12.62 16.09
C PRO A 64 2.27 13.60 16.12
N THR A 65 3.44 13.12 16.51
CA THR A 65 4.69 13.91 16.51
C THR A 65 5.38 13.87 15.13
N ALA A 66 6.52 14.57 15.03
CA ALA A 66 7.39 14.47 13.85
C ALA A 66 7.94 13.05 13.63
N THR A 67 8.00 12.22 14.68
CA THR A 67 8.34 10.79 14.65
C THR A 67 7.10 9.90 14.73
N TYR A 68 5.91 10.46 14.49
CA TYR A 68 4.59 9.84 14.66
C TYR A 68 4.26 9.53 16.13
N VAL A 69 5.12 8.81 16.86
CA VAL A 69 5.01 8.52 18.29
C VAL A 69 5.93 9.39 19.12
N GLY A 70 5.67 9.49 20.43
CA GLY A 70 6.58 10.18 21.36
C GLY A 70 7.84 9.36 21.66
N GLU A 71 8.87 10.04 22.20
CA GLU A 71 10.21 9.47 22.43
C GLU A 71 10.19 8.18 23.26
N GLY A 72 9.36 8.07 24.31
CA GLY A 72 9.26 6.86 25.13
C GLY A 72 8.79 5.65 24.30
N LYS A 73 7.72 5.82 23.50
CA LYS A 73 7.22 4.77 22.60
C LYS A 73 8.19 4.48 21.46
N LEU A 74 8.93 5.48 20.99
CA LEU A 74 9.94 5.31 19.97
C LEU A 74 11.10 4.41 20.46
N ARG A 75 11.53 4.58 21.73
CA ARG A 75 12.55 3.71 22.36
C ARG A 75 12.02 2.29 22.57
N GLU A 76 10.77 2.14 23.01
CA GLU A 76 10.11 0.83 23.15
C GLU A 76 10.06 0.10 21.79
N LEU A 77 9.64 0.79 20.73
CA LEU A 77 9.61 0.28 19.37
C LEU A 77 11.00 -0.12 18.87
N ALA A 78 12.00 0.74 19.10
CA ALA A 78 13.38 0.46 18.73
C ALA A 78 13.95 -0.75 19.48
N GLY A 79 13.55 -0.98 20.73
CA GLY A 79 13.89 -2.18 21.48
C GLY A 79 13.42 -3.48 20.81
N LEU A 80 12.24 -3.46 20.18
CA LEU A 80 11.68 -4.60 19.45
C LEU A 80 12.33 -4.81 18.07
N THR A 81 12.77 -3.72 17.44
CA THR A 81 13.30 -3.75 16.08
C THR A 81 14.82 -3.74 16.00
N GLY A 82 15.50 -3.49 17.12
CA GLY A 82 16.96 -3.41 17.18
C GLY A 82 17.54 -2.05 16.74
N GLY A 83 16.71 -1.03 16.57
CA GLY A 83 17.11 0.33 16.23
C GLY A 83 17.70 1.11 17.41
N SER A 84 18.14 2.34 17.14
CA SER A 84 18.73 3.24 18.15
C SER A 84 17.71 3.96 19.03
N GLY A 85 16.45 4.04 18.61
CA GLY A 85 15.39 4.83 19.23
C GLY A 85 15.59 6.35 19.09
N LYS A 86 16.53 6.78 18.24
CA LYS A 86 16.85 8.20 18.01
C LYS A 86 16.82 8.51 16.53
N VAL A 87 16.31 9.67 16.17
CA VAL A 87 16.42 10.22 14.83
C VAL A 87 17.77 10.92 14.70
N SER A 88 18.62 10.40 13.81
CA SER A 88 19.92 11.00 13.52
C SER A 88 19.82 12.05 12.41
N ARG A 89 20.56 13.13 12.52
CA ARG A 89 20.75 14.09 11.42
C ARG A 89 21.68 13.54 10.32
N VAL A 90 22.46 12.53 10.66
CA VAL A 90 23.34 11.84 9.71
C VAL A 90 22.56 10.68 9.09
N PRO A 91 22.54 10.56 7.77
CA PRO A 91 21.88 9.42 7.11
C PRO A 91 22.50 8.11 7.60
N ILE A 92 21.68 7.26 8.21
CA ILE A 92 22.06 5.87 8.49
C ILE A 92 21.85 5.12 7.17
N PRO A 93 22.82 4.34 6.68
CA PRO A 93 22.63 3.55 5.48
C PRO A 93 21.40 2.65 5.65
N SER A 94 20.43 2.80 4.74
CA SER A 94 19.29 1.89 4.66
C SER A 94 19.85 0.49 4.37
N GLY A 95 19.62 -0.48 5.27
CA GLY A 95 20.06 -1.85 5.04
C GLY A 95 21.10 -2.40 6.04
N SER A 96 21.30 -1.75 7.19
CA SER A 96 21.94 -2.46 8.30
C SER A 96 21.06 -3.68 8.64
N ALA A 97 21.63 -4.87 8.47
CA ALA A 97 20.92 -6.10 8.75
C ALA A 97 20.35 -6.06 10.18
N PRO A 98 19.04 -6.35 10.36
CA PRO A 98 18.46 -6.37 11.69
C PRO A 98 19.25 -7.36 12.56
N ARG A 99 19.43 -7.04 13.83
CA ARG A 99 20.04 -7.97 14.80
C ARG A 99 19.25 -9.28 14.76
N ALA A 100 19.94 -10.41 14.92
CA ALA A 100 19.30 -11.72 14.96
C ALA A 100 18.14 -11.70 15.98
N GLY A 101 16.93 -12.04 15.55
CA GLY A 101 15.72 -11.99 16.35
C GLY A 101 14.96 -10.64 16.36
N ALA A 102 15.50 -9.58 15.76
CA ALA A 102 14.82 -8.29 15.67
C ALA A 102 13.68 -8.31 14.63
N ILE A 103 12.63 -7.54 14.89
CA ILE A 103 11.49 -7.43 13.99
C ILE A 103 11.83 -6.39 12.90
N GLY A 104 11.89 -6.84 11.65
CA GLY A 104 12.31 -6.01 10.52
C GLY A 104 11.19 -5.14 9.91
N LEU A 105 9.97 -5.16 10.45
CA LEU A 105 8.83 -4.42 9.90
C LEU A 105 8.04 -3.70 10.99
N VAL A 106 7.80 -2.42 10.78
CA VAL A 106 6.88 -1.59 11.56
C VAL A 106 5.71 -1.20 10.66
N VAL A 107 4.49 -1.36 11.15
CA VAL A 107 3.27 -0.98 10.42
C VAL A 107 2.48 0.02 11.24
N VAL A 108 2.12 1.13 10.62
CA VAL A 108 1.42 2.25 11.26
C VAL A 108 -0.03 2.31 10.80
N ASP A 109 -0.97 2.44 11.75
CA ASP A 109 -2.43 2.48 11.49
C ASP A 109 -2.93 3.87 11.05
N ASP A 110 -2.09 4.66 10.41
CA ASP A 110 -2.42 5.96 9.83
C ASP A 110 -1.61 6.14 8.54
N GLU A 111 -1.89 7.20 7.79
CA GLU A 111 -1.03 7.64 6.70
C GLU A 111 0.14 8.46 7.25
N LEU A 112 1.35 8.13 6.82
CA LEU A 112 2.56 8.83 7.24
C LEU A 112 3.00 9.87 6.19
N SER A 113 3.40 11.04 6.67
CA SER A 113 4.18 11.93 5.82
C SER A 113 5.55 11.29 5.50
N PRO A 114 6.15 11.64 4.34
CA PRO A 114 7.49 11.13 3.99
C PRO A 114 8.56 11.42 5.05
N GLY A 115 8.39 12.51 5.84
CA GLY A 115 9.27 12.85 6.95
C GLY A 115 9.10 11.93 8.16
N GLN A 116 7.86 11.64 8.54
CA GLN A 116 7.55 10.73 9.64
C GLN A 116 8.02 9.30 9.34
N GLN A 117 7.75 8.80 8.13
CA GLN A 117 8.22 7.48 7.71
C GLN A 117 9.73 7.37 7.85
N ARG A 118 10.48 8.34 7.30
CA ARG A 118 11.95 8.37 7.42
C ARG A 118 12.42 8.40 8.87
N SER A 119 11.80 9.24 9.71
CA SER A 119 12.18 9.36 11.12
C SER A 119 12.00 8.04 11.86
N LEU A 120 10.91 7.33 11.58
CA LEU A 120 10.65 5.99 12.11
C LEU A 120 11.68 4.98 11.61
N GLU A 121 11.95 4.92 10.30
CA GLU A 121 12.95 4.02 9.71
C GLU A 121 14.34 4.22 10.33
N GLN A 122 14.76 5.48 10.51
CA GLN A 122 16.04 5.80 11.14
C GLN A 122 16.10 5.36 12.61
N ALA A 123 15.03 5.57 13.36
CA ALA A 123 15.00 5.24 14.78
C ALA A 123 14.86 3.75 15.04
N THR A 124 14.17 3.03 14.15
CA THR A 124 13.85 1.60 14.33
C THR A 124 14.79 0.66 13.58
N ALA A 125 15.54 1.16 12.60
CA ALA A 125 16.34 0.35 11.66
C ALA A 125 15.50 -0.76 10.97
N ALA A 126 14.18 -0.56 10.86
CA ALA A 126 13.21 -1.49 10.26
C ALA A 126 12.52 -0.81 9.07
N GLU A 127 11.98 -1.62 8.16
CA GLU A 127 11.07 -1.13 7.13
C GLU A 127 9.81 -0.57 7.79
N VAL A 128 9.33 0.58 7.33
CA VAL A 128 8.12 1.21 7.85
C VAL A 128 7.07 1.29 6.76
N LEU A 129 5.92 0.69 7.02
CA LEU A 129 4.74 0.79 6.17
C LEU A 129 3.64 1.55 6.91
N ASP A 130 2.97 2.41 6.21
CA ASP A 130 1.71 2.97 6.67
C ASP A 130 0.52 2.16 6.15
N ARG A 131 -0.69 2.51 6.60
CA ARG A 131 -1.92 1.83 6.20
C ARG A 131 -2.11 1.82 4.68
N THR A 132 -1.82 2.93 4.02
CA THR A 132 -1.93 3.07 2.55
C THR A 132 -0.99 2.11 1.82
N ALA A 133 0.27 2.02 2.26
CA ALA A 133 1.23 1.08 1.69
C ALA A 133 0.80 -0.39 1.85
N VAL A 134 0.22 -0.76 3.00
CA VAL A 134 -0.32 -2.11 3.23
C VAL A 134 -1.48 -2.41 2.28
N ILE A 135 -2.42 -1.49 2.12
CA ILE A 135 -3.56 -1.63 1.21
C ILE A 135 -3.08 -1.79 -0.24
N LEU A 136 -2.12 -0.97 -0.67
CA LEU A 136 -1.55 -1.07 -2.02
C LEU A 136 -0.90 -2.44 -2.25
N ARG A 137 -0.16 -2.99 -1.29
CA ARG A 137 0.42 -4.35 -1.38
C ARG A 137 -0.67 -5.43 -1.49
N VAL A 138 -1.77 -5.29 -0.78
CA VAL A 138 -2.91 -6.20 -0.89
C VAL A 138 -3.50 -6.13 -2.29
N PHE A 139 -3.66 -4.94 -2.84
CA PHE A 139 -4.19 -4.74 -4.20
C PHE A 139 -3.25 -5.27 -5.29
N GLU A 140 -1.94 -5.06 -5.17
CA GLU A 140 -0.94 -5.65 -6.07
C GLU A 140 -1.05 -7.18 -6.14
N GLY A 141 -1.27 -7.82 -5.01
CA GLY A 141 -1.46 -9.28 -4.95
C GLY A 141 -2.79 -9.78 -5.52
N ARG A 142 -3.78 -8.88 -5.74
CA ARG A 142 -5.15 -9.24 -6.13
C ARG A 142 -5.57 -8.75 -7.51
N ALA A 143 -4.90 -7.75 -8.05
CA ALA A 143 -5.17 -7.26 -9.40
C ALA A 143 -4.93 -8.37 -10.42
N ARG A 144 -5.98 -8.74 -11.16
CA ARG A 144 -5.94 -9.81 -12.16
C ARG A 144 -6.21 -9.30 -13.56
N THR A 145 -7.04 -8.26 -13.70
CA THR A 145 -7.28 -7.63 -14.99
C THR A 145 -6.18 -6.62 -15.31
N ARG A 146 -5.95 -6.36 -16.60
CA ARG A 146 -4.99 -5.35 -17.03
C ARG A 146 -5.36 -3.95 -16.48
N GLU A 147 -6.64 -3.62 -16.48
CA GLU A 147 -7.13 -2.34 -15.96
C GLU A 147 -6.78 -2.20 -14.48
N ALA A 148 -7.14 -3.18 -13.64
CA ALA A 148 -6.79 -3.17 -12.21
C ALA A 148 -5.27 -3.14 -11.95
N MET A 149 -4.47 -3.86 -12.72
CA MET A 149 -3.01 -3.84 -12.60
C MET A 149 -2.44 -2.44 -12.87
N LEU A 150 -2.95 -1.76 -13.92
CA LEU A 150 -2.52 -0.40 -14.27
C LEU A 150 -2.97 0.62 -13.21
N GLU A 151 -4.19 0.49 -12.69
CA GLU A 151 -4.71 1.35 -11.62
C GLU A 151 -3.89 1.22 -10.32
N VAL A 152 -3.59 -0.01 -9.92
CA VAL A 152 -2.78 -0.29 -8.73
C VAL A 152 -1.35 0.21 -8.92
N GLU A 153 -0.73 0.01 -10.09
CA GLU A 153 0.60 0.55 -10.40
C GLU A 153 0.59 2.08 -10.35
N LEU A 154 -0.44 2.72 -10.93
CA LEU A 154 -0.60 4.17 -10.90
C LEU A 154 -0.74 4.70 -9.47
N ALA A 155 -1.58 4.07 -8.64
CA ALA A 155 -1.77 4.44 -7.24
C ALA A 155 -0.47 4.30 -6.46
N ARG A 156 0.25 3.18 -6.62
CA ARG A 156 1.55 2.93 -5.99
C ARG A 156 2.59 3.98 -6.36
N LEU A 157 2.78 4.25 -7.65
CA LEU A 157 3.77 5.24 -8.09
C LEU A 157 3.41 6.66 -7.63
N THR A 158 2.12 6.98 -7.56
CA THR A 158 1.65 8.28 -7.04
C THR A 158 1.96 8.40 -5.54
N TYR A 159 1.76 7.33 -4.77
CA TYR A 159 2.11 7.26 -3.35
C TYR A 159 3.63 7.31 -3.12
N GLU A 160 4.43 6.64 -3.93
CA GLU A 160 5.89 6.57 -3.82
C GLU A 160 6.59 7.86 -4.27
N LEU A 161 6.05 8.57 -5.25
CA LEU A 161 6.68 9.75 -5.86
C LEU A 161 7.20 10.81 -4.85
N PRO A 162 6.42 11.23 -3.82
CA PRO A 162 6.92 12.16 -2.80
C PRO A 162 7.94 11.52 -1.85
N ARG A 163 8.02 10.20 -1.82
CA ARG A 163 8.91 9.39 -0.96
C ARG A 163 10.26 9.07 -1.62
N ILE A 164 10.40 9.31 -2.95
CA ILE A 164 11.66 9.13 -3.66
C ILE A 164 12.71 10.10 -3.14
N ARG A 165 13.82 9.56 -2.64
CA ARG A 165 14.97 10.30 -2.10
C ARG A 165 16.26 9.60 -2.46
N GLU A 166 17.38 10.24 -2.13
CA GLU A 166 18.68 9.59 -2.21
C GLU A 166 18.76 8.41 -1.25
N ASP A 167 18.87 7.21 -1.81
CA ASP A 167 19.43 6.08 -1.08
C ASP A 167 20.95 6.30 -1.01
N VAL A 168 21.42 6.76 0.14
CA VAL A 168 22.86 6.97 0.42
C VAL A 168 23.65 5.65 0.38
N SER A 169 22.99 4.52 0.11
CA SER A 169 23.55 3.19 0.23
C SER A 169 24.13 2.61 -1.06
N LEU A 170 23.97 3.22 -2.21
CA LEU A 170 24.63 2.73 -3.42
C LEU A 170 26.00 3.38 -3.54
N GLY A 171 26.97 2.65 -3.02
CA GLY A 171 28.36 3.00 -2.99
C GLY A 171 28.93 3.42 -4.34
N ASP A 172 29.56 4.57 -4.33
CA ASP A 172 30.72 4.78 -5.14
C ASP A 172 31.86 5.26 -4.21
N ARG A 173 32.66 4.30 -3.83
CA ARG A 173 33.91 4.49 -3.12
C ARG A 173 35.03 4.79 -4.10
N GLU A 174 34.80 5.57 -5.15
CA GLU A 174 35.92 6.04 -5.99
C GLU A 174 35.69 7.48 -6.47
N GLY A 175 36.60 8.35 -6.13
CA GLY A 175 36.84 9.64 -6.75
C GLY A 175 36.23 10.87 -6.08
N GLY A 176 37.08 11.69 -5.48
CA GLY A 176 36.79 12.98 -4.86
C GLY A 176 36.11 14.00 -5.75
N GLY A 177 35.35 14.89 -5.11
CA GLY A 177 34.82 16.12 -5.68
C GLY A 177 33.41 16.03 -6.27
N GLY A 178 32.41 16.58 -5.58
CA GLY A 178 31.09 16.84 -6.16
C GLY A 178 29.94 15.91 -5.76
N ARG A 179 29.96 15.28 -4.58
CA ARG A 179 28.94 14.31 -4.15
C ARG A 179 27.53 14.89 -4.00
N ALA A 180 27.37 16.10 -3.53
CA ALA A 180 26.05 16.73 -3.33
C ALA A 180 25.31 16.99 -4.67
N SER A 181 26.02 17.30 -5.74
CA SER A 181 25.42 17.61 -7.05
C SER A 181 24.94 16.35 -7.78
N ARG A 182 25.67 15.23 -7.71
CA ARG A 182 25.28 13.98 -8.38
C ARG A 182 24.09 13.29 -7.73
N GLY A 183 23.99 13.32 -6.41
CA GLY A 183 22.87 12.75 -5.68
C GLY A 183 21.56 13.47 -5.99
N ASN A 184 21.55 14.78 -5.98
CA ASN A 184 20.39 15.57 -6.39
C ASN A 184 19.96 15.27 -7.84
N THR A 185 20.91 15.03 -8.75
CA THR A 185 20.61 14.67 -10.14
C THR A 185 19.96 13.29 -10.23
N ASN A 186 20.42 12.29 -9.46
CA ASN A 186 19.84 10.96 -9.46
C ASN A 186 18.43 10.94 -8.90
N VAL A 187 18.15 11.67 -7.82
CA VAL A 187 16.79 11.82 -7.27
C VAL A 187 15.87 12.54 -8.26
N ALA A 188 16.34 13.62 -8.87
CA ALA A 188 15.57 14.35 -9.89
C ALA A 188 15.24 13.44 -11.07
N LEU A 189 16.20 12.65 -11.54
CA LEU A 189 16.03 11.70 -12.62
C LEU A 189 15.05 10.57 -12.25
N ALA A 190 15.15 10.02 -11.03
CA ALA A 190 14.21 9.01 -10.53
C ALA A 190 12.78 9.57 -10.46
N LYS A 191 12.59 10.76 -9.90
CA LYS A 191 11.30 11.45 -9.89
C LYS A 191 10.75 11.71 -11.29
N GLN A 192 11.62 12.10 -12.22
CA GLN A 192 11.22 12.34 -13.61
C GLN A 192 10.77 11.05 -14.30
N ARG A 193 11.51 9.95 -14.13
CA ARG A 193 11.12 8.62 -14.66
C ARG A 193 9.76 8.17 -14.08
N THR A 194 9.55 8.33 -12.78
CA THR A 194 8.27 8.01 -12.13
C THR A 194 7.12 8.86 -12.67
N ARG A 195 7.33 10.18 -12.86
CA ARG A 195 6.32 11.05 -13.46
C ARG A 195 5.98 10.64 -14.90
N ASN A 196 6.99 10.30 -15.70
CA ASN A 196 6.79 9.83 -17.07
C ASN A 196 5.98 8.54 -17.08
N ARG A 197 6.29 7.59 -16.19
CA ARG A 197 5.53 6.33 -16.07
C ARG A 197 4.09 6.57 -15.62
N ILE A 198 3.85 7.47 -14.67
CA ILE A 198 2.49 7.89 -14.26
C ILE A 198 1.71 8.47 -15.46
N ALA A 199 2.34 9.32 -16.27
CA ALA A 199 1.70 9.89 -17.46
C ALA A 199 1.40 8.83 -18.54
N GLU A 200 2.26 7.83 -18.70
CA GLU A 200 2.04 6.70 -19.60
C GLU A 200 0.87 5.83 -19.13
N LEU A 201 0.86 5.44 -17.84
CA LEU A 201 -0.23 4.66 -17.25
C LEU A 201 -1.59 5.33 -17.38
N ARG A 202 -1.66 6.64 -17.17
CA ARG A 202 -2.88 7.42 -17.36
C ARG A 202 -3.38 7.37 -18.80
N ARG A 203 -2.48 7.43 -19.79
CA ARG A 203 -2.85 7.30 -21.21
C ARG A 203 -3.34 5.89 -21.55
N GLU A 204 -2.67 4.85 -21.04
CA GLU A 204 -3.11 3.47 -21.22
C GLU A 204 -4.52 3.24 -20.63
N LEU A 205 -4.76 3.72 -19.41
CA LEU A 205 -6.06 3.62 -18.74
C LEU A 205 -7.16 4.35 -19.52
N ALA A 206 -6.89 5.56 -20.02
CA ALA A 206 -7.85 6.31 -20.83
C ALA A 206 -8.25 5.51 -22.08
N GLY A 207 -7.29 4.90 -22.79
CA GLY A 207 -7.58 4.05 -23.96
C GLY A 207 -8.43 2.81 -23.64
N LEU A 208 -8.25 2.19 -22.45
CA LEU A 208 -9.09 1.08 -22.00
C LEU A 208 -10.52 1.53 -21.66
N GLN A 209 -10.67 2.72 -21.05
CA GLN A 209 -11.95 3.31 -20.68
C GLN A 209 -12.80 3.70 -21.91
N ASP A 210 -12.19 4.19 -22.98
CA ASP A 210 -12.88 4.48 -24.24
C ASP A 210 -13.52 3.21 -24.82
N GLY A 211 -12.79 2.10 -24.84
CA GLY A 211 -13.33 0.80 -25.25
C GLY A 211 -14.43 0.28 -24.32
N ALA A 212 -14.36 0.55 -23.01
CA ALA A 212 -15.39 0.21 -22.04
C ALA A 212 -16.63 1.08 -22.19
N ALA A 213 -16.50 2.37 -22.59
CA ALA A 213 -17.62 3.27 -22.85
C ALA A 213 -18.48 2.77 -24.02
N VAL A 214 -17.87 2.32 -25.11
CA VAL A 214 -18.57 1.72 -26.25
C VAL A 214 -19.36 0.46 -25.82
N ARG A 215 -18.75 -0.41 -25.00
CA ARG A 215 -19.44 -1.60 -24.47
C ARG A 215 -20.58 -1.24 -23.51
N ARG A 216 -20.45 -0.14 -22.74
CA ARG A 216 -21.51 0.39 -21.86
C ARG A 216 -22.69 0.93 -22.64
N GLN A 217 -22.44 1.62 -23.74
CA GLN A 217 -23.48 2.19 -24.61
C GLN A 217 -24.33 1.08 -25.25
N ARG A 218 -23.73 -0.04 -25.66
CA ARG A 218 -24.45 -1.22 -26.19
C ARG A 218 -25.39 -1.89 -25.16
N ARG A 219 -25.19 -1.65 -23.85
CA ARG A 219 -26.02 -2.18 -22.76
C ARG A 219 -26.90 -1.08 -22.13
N ALA A 220 -27.18 0.01 -22.85
CA ALA A 220 -27.92 1.15 -22.31
C ALA A 220 -29.38 0.80 -21.97
N SER A 221 -29.97 -0.20 -22.59
CA SER A 221 -31.34 -0.67 -22.31
C SER A 221 -31.49 -1.52 -21.05
N ALA A 222 -30.39 -1.99 -20.45
CA ALA A 222 -30.43 -2.79 -19.22
C ALA A 222 -30.51 -1.94 -17.96
N GLN A 223 -31.35 -2.32 -17.02
CA GLN A 223 -31.34 -1.73 -15.68
C GLN A 223 -30.06 -2.16 -14.93
N ARG A 224 -29.48 -1.25 -14.14
CA ARG A 224 -28.22 -1.51 -13.42
C ARG A 224 -28.38 -1.30 -11.95
N VAL A 225 -27.91 -2.27 -11.16
CA VAL A 225 -27.88 -2.22 -9.71
C VAL A 225 -26.42 -2.36 -9.26
N ALA A 226 -25.92 -1.44 -8.45
CA ALA A 226 -24.59 -1.54 -7.85
C ALA A 226 -24.72 -2.00 -6.39
N LEU A 227 -23.92 -2.99 -6.01
CA LEU A 227 -23.76 -3.42 -4.62
C LEU A 227 -22.66 -2.58 -3.97
N VAL A 228 -23.03 -1.78 -2.98
CA VAL A 228 -22.10 -0.87 -2.28
C VAL A 228 -22.06 -1.21 -0.80
N GLY A 229 -20.89 -1.20 -0.20
CA GLY A 229 -20.72 -1.47 1.23
C GLY A 229 -19.25 -1.71 1.59
N TYR A 230 -18.99 -1.79 2.89
CA TYR A 230 -17.65 -2.06 3.42
C TYR A 230 -17.05 -3.37 2.90
N THR A 231 -15.73 -3.47 2.94
CA THR A 231 -15.03 -4.73 2.68
C THR A 231 -15.50 -5.80 3.65
N ASN A 232 -15.68 -7.02 3.14
CA ASN A 232 -16.19 -8.17 3.90
C ASN A 232 -17.64 -8.00 4.46
N ALA A 233 -18.44 -7.09 3.90
CA ALA A 233 -19.85 -6.93 4.26
C ALA A 233 -20.78 -7.94 3.57
N GLY A 234 -20.26 -8.92 2.85
CA GLY A 234 -21.04 -9.96 2.17
C GLY A 234 -21.53 -9.57 0.77
N LYS A 235 -21.02 -8.48 0.13
CA LYS A 235 -21.43 -8.06 -1.21
C LYS A 235 -21.28 -9.17 -2.25
N SER A 236 -20.12 -9.81 -2.30
CA SER A 236 -19.84 -10.89 -3.26
C SER A 236 -20.66 -12.15 -2.98
N SER A 237 -21.01 -12.41 -1.71
CA SER A 237 -21.94 -13.47 -1.32
C SER A 237 -23.36 -13.18 -1.83
N LEU A 238 -23.81 -11.93 -1.68
CA LEU A 238 -25.11 -11.47 -2.20
C LEU A 238 -25.11 -11.52 -3.74
N MET A 239 -24.03 -11.08 -4.39
CA MET A 239 -23.86 -11.17 -5.82
C MET A 239 -24.03 -12.61 -6.32
N ARG A 240 -23.37 -13.58 -5.68
CA ARG A 240 -23.49 -15.01 -5.99
C ARG A 240 -24.95 -15.48 -5.84
N ALA A 241 -25.61 -15.12 -4.75
CA ALA A 241 -27.00 -15.52 -4.50
C ALA A 241 -27.97 -14.95 -5.54
N LEU A 242 -27.77 -13.72 -5.99
CA LEU A 242 -28.64 -13.04 -6.94
C LEU A 242 -28.38 -13.44 -8.40
N THR A 243 -27.19 -13.91 -8.74
CA THR A 243 -26.82 -14.15 -10.15
C THR A 243 -26.50 -15.61 -10.46
N GLY A 244 -26.45 -16.48 -9.44
CA GLY A 244 -26.05 -17.88 -9.60
C GLY A 244 -24.63 -18.08 -10.15
N SER A 245 -23.82 -17.01 -10.18
CA SER A 245 -22.49 -17.04 -10.80
C SER A 245 -21.41 -17.46 -9.79
N ASP A 246 -20.38 -18.17 -10.26
CA ASP A 246 -19.19 -18.51 -9.47
C ASP A 246 -18.32 -17.30 -9.21
N VAL A 247 -18.84 -16.29 -8.48
CA VAL A 247 -18.02 -15.19 -7.97
C VAL A 247 -17.17 -15.73 -6.83
N LEU A 248 -15.87 -15.46 -6.87
CA LEU A 248 -14.97 -15.84 -5.81
C LEU A 248 -15.38 -15.14 -4.52
N VAL A 249 -15.91 -15.90 -3.56
CA VAL A 249 -16.25 -15.42 -2.23
C VAL A 249 -15.15 -15.89 -1.30
N GLU A 250 -14.30 -14.98 -0.88
CA GLU A 250 -13.27 -15.23 0.14
C GLU A 250 -13.56 -14.39 1.38
N ASP A 251 -13.42 -15.01 2.56
CA ASP A 251 -13.47 -14.29 3.84
C ASP A 251 -12.16 -13.53 4.08
N LYS A 252 -11.90 -12.56 3.21
CA LYS A 252 -10.71 -11.70 3.24
C LYS A 252 -11.11 -10.27 2.90
N LEU A 253 -10.50 -9.32 3.60
CA LEU A 253 -10.65 -7.90 3.28
C LEU A 253 -10.17 -7.62 1.84
N PHE A 254 -10.90 -6.79 1.11
CA PHE A 254 -10.63 -6.46 -0.31
C PHE A 254 -10.58 -7.69 -1.23
N ALA A 255 -11.45 -8.67 -1.03
CA ALA A 255 -11.50 -9.88 -1.87
C ALA A 255 -11.81 -9.54 -3.34
N THR A 256 -12.66 -8.56 -3.59
CA THR A 256 -13.00 -8.06 -4.92
C THR A 256 -12.30 -6.73 -5.16
N LEU A 257 -11.46 -6.67 -6.20
CA LEU A 257 -10.82 -5.44 -6.67
C LEU A 257 -11.39 -5.03 -8.04
N ASP A 258 -11.64 -6.02 -8.90
CA ASP A 258 -12.21 -5.80 -10.22
C ASP A 258 -13.73 -5.76 -10.16
N THR A 259 -14.36 -4.74 -10.78
CA THR A 259 -15.83 -4.69 -10.89
C THR A 259 -16.34 -5.83 -11.75
N THR A 260 -17.20 -6.65 -11.18
CA THR A 260 -17.84 -7.75 -11.86
C THR A 260 -19.30 -7.39 -12.18
N VAL A 261 -19.72 -7.53 -13.43
CA VAL A 261 -21.12 -7.32 -13.84
C VAL A 261 -21.74 -8.65 -14.24
N ARG A 262 -22.89 -8.97 -13.67
CA ARG A 262 -23.65 -10.21 -13.94
C ARG A 262 -25.13 -9.91 -14.10
N THR A 263 -25.83 -10.77 -14.83
CA THR A 263 -27.28 -10.68 -15.00
C THR A 263 -27.99 -11.33 -13.81
N LEU A 264 -29.09 -10.74 -13.36
CA LEU A 264 -29.95 -11.29 -12.31
C LEU A 264 -30.53 -12.64 -12.79
N VAL A 265 -30.67 -13.59 -11.88
CA VAL A 265 -31.32 -14.91 -12.11
C VAL A 265 -32.50 -15.04 -11.16
N PRO A 266 -33.71 -15.39 -11.70
CA PRO A 266 -34.06 -15.65 -13.11
C PRO A 266 -33.97 -14.36 -13.95
N PRO A 267 -33.72 -14.51 -15.29
CA PRO A 267 -33.62 -13.35 -16.18
C PRO A 267 -34.92 -12.55 -16.24
N THR A 268 -34.78 -11.22 -16.25
CA THR A 268 -35.89 -10.26 -16.35
C THR A 268 -35.96 -9.62 -17.74
N SER A 269 -37.10 -9.04 -18.11
CA SER A 269 -37.23 -8.24 -19.31
C SER A 269 -37.79 -6.84 -18.95
N PRO A 270 -37.00 -5.78 -19.11
CA PRO A 270 -35.59 -5.73 -19.56
C PRO A 270 -34.63 -6.39 -18.57
N PRO A 271 -33.43 -6.79 -19.03
CA PRO A 271 -32.46 -7.47 -18.17
C PRO A 271 -31.93 -6.53 -17.07
N ILE A 272 -31.81 -7.05 -15.84
CA ILE A 272 -31.19 -6.37 -14.71
C ILE A 272 -29.76 -6.86 -14.59
N LEU A 273 -28.83 -5.91 -14.60
CA LEU A 273 -27.39 -6.15 -14.39
C LEU A 273 -26.99 -5.74 -12.98
N ILE A 274 -26.33 -6.64 -12.28
CA ILE A 274 -25.79 -6.39 -10.91
C ILE A 274 -24.29 -6.24 -11.02
N ALA A 275 -23.76 -5.19 -10.41
CA ALA A 275 -22.32 -4.88 -10.32
C ALA A 275 -21.85 -4.91 -8.86
N ASP A 276 -20.69 -5.54 -8.58
CA ASP A 276 -19.99 -5.54 -7.28
C ASP A 276 -18.66 -4.80 -7.43
#